data_7aea0bb187ef51385fe8444fdf1f88aa
#
_entry.id   7aea0bb187ef51385fe8444fdf1f88aa
#
_cell.length_a   1.000
_cell.length_b   1.000
_cell.length_c   1.000
_cell.angle_alpha   90.00
_cell.angle_beta   90.00
_cell.angle_gamma   90.00
#
_symmetry.space_group_name_H-M   'P 1'
#
loop_
_entity.id
_entity.type
_entity.pdbx_description
1 polymer ?
#
loop_
_entity_poly.entity_id
_entity_poly.type
_entity_poly.pdbx_seq_one_letter_code
_entity_poly.pdbx_strand_id
1 'polypeptide(L)'
;MLIVTGASGLLGSQILLNAARKGDMSLRGIYRNPKSLEIVKTSYIAQGAKDKFESIEWVQADLIDAFETEEAIKGATYIIHCAAFVSLNTSDADSMLTVNPEISENVWSAAMKNKIIHGVHVSSISTFSYNPNEDYTNEKSETKPASLSPYGKSKWASELIAWKYQAEGLSLSTVSPSVIIGCPAWENGTSLIPKKIKKGLSFYPSGETGWVDAQDVADFILQIMPQRISGEKYILNGHNGSFKEVFKDIALEMNCKPAKWEIPYFLLKTVSLIEAAYSRFTLYKQRLSADTIRASKVKRKYDAGKSLATGFTYRPWRKTVITLAEQAKSISMYTK
;
A
#
# COMPACT_ATOMS: atom_id res chain seq x y z
N MET A 1 -19.11 4.28 -13.60
CA MET A 1 -18.48 4.93 -12.44
C MET A 1 -17.41 4.00 -11.86
N LEU A 2 -16.22 4.49 -11.60
CA LEU A 2 -15.17 3.82 -10.83
C LEU A 2 -15.23 4.29 -9.39
N ILE A 3 -15.33 3.35 -8.46
CA ILE A 3 -15.25 3.61 -7.02
C ILE A 3 -13.93 3.06 -6.47
N VAL A 4 -13.22 3.89 -5.70
CA VAL A 4 -12.00 3.50 -5.00
C VAL A 4 -12.21 3.63 -3.51
N THR A 5 -12.09 2.52 -2.78
CA THR A 5 -12.09 2.53 -1.31
C THR A 5 -10.69 2.80 -0.77
N GLY A 6 -10.59 3.34 0.44
CA GLY A 6 -9.29 3.78 0.95
C GLY A 6 -8.69 4.93 0.14
N ALA A 7 -9.55 5.73 -0.48
CA ALA A 7 -9.20 6.81 -1.39
C ALA A 7 -8.34 7.92 -0.76
N SER A 8 -8.36 8.04 0.56
CA SER A 8 -7.51 8.98 1.29
C SER A 8 -6.12 8.44 1.63
N GLY A 9 -5.79 7.19 1.25
CA GLY A 9 -4.46 6.62 1.39
C GLY A 9 -3.54 6.93 0.20
N LEU A 10 -2.25 6.62 0.35
CA LEU A 10 -1.23 6.84 -0.69
C LEU A 10 -1.61 6.22 -2.04
N LEU A 11 -1.98 4.94 -2.06
CA LEU A 11 -2.29 4.24 -3.31
C LEU A 11 -3.68 4.62 -3.85
N GLY A 12 -4.72 4.64 -2.99
CA GLY A 12 -6.08 4.95 -3.43
C GLY A 12 -6.19 6.35 -4.05
N SER A 13 -5.53 7.35 -3.45
CA SER A 13 -5.47 8.70 -4.02
C SER A 13 -4.69 8.73 -5.35
N GLN A 14 -3.61 7.95 -5.48
CA GLN A 14 -2.84 7.88 -6.72
C GLN A 14 -3.64 7.21 -7.85
N ILE A 15 -4.43 6.17 -7.55
CA ILE A 15 -5.32 5.54 -8.54
C ILE A 15 -6.35 6.55 -9.05
N LEU A 16 -7.01 7.28 -8.14
CA LEU A 16 -7.98 8.31 -8.52
C LEU A 16 -7.33 9.44 -9.33
N LEU A 17 -6.12 9.87 -8.97
CA LEU A 17 -5.39 10.88 -9.72
C LEU A 17 -5.09 10.42 -11.15
N ASN A 18 -4.59 9.19 -11.31
CA ASN A 18 -4.28 8.65 -12.64
C ASN A 18 -5.55 8.46 -13.48
N ALA A 19 -6.65 7.99 -12.86
CA ALA A 19 -7.96 7.88 -13.52
C ALA A 19 -8.52 9.25 -13.92
N ALA A 20 -8.43 10.27 -13.05
CA ALA A 20 -8.87 11.63 -13.35
C ALA A 20 -8.05 12.31 -14.47
N ARG A 21 -6.78 11.94 -14.61
CA ARG A 21 -5.94 12.40 -15.74
C ARG A 21 -6.35 11.76 -17.06
N LYS A 22 -6.83 10.50 -17.05
CA LYS A 22 -7.37 9.83 -18.25
C LYS A 22 -8.71 10.42 -18.67
N GLY A 23 -9.58 10.76 -17.72
CA GLY A 23 -10.86 11.43 -17.98
C GLY A 23 -11.96 10.54 -18.57
N ASP A 24 -11.79 9.21 -18.53
CA ASP A 24 -12.63 8.26 -19.28
C ASP A 24 -13.92 7.87 -18.54
N MET A 25 -14.04 8.20 -17.25
CA MET A 25 -15.20 7.79 -16.43
C MET A 25 -15.41 8.69 -15.21
N SER A 26 -16.61 8.66 -14.66
CA SER A 26 -16.91 9.30 -13.37
C SER A 26 -16.21 8.55 -12.23
N LEU A 27 -15.71 9.30 -11.25
CA LEU A 27 -14.88 8.81 -10.16
C LEU A 27 -15.51 9.11 -8.81
N ARG A 28 -15.51 8.13 -7.91
CA ARG A 28 -15.86 8.29 -6.51
C ARG A 28 -14.76 7.75 -5.60
N GLY A 29 -14.31 8.58 -4.66
CA GLY A 29 -13.36 8.21 -3.64
C GLY A 29 -14.04 8.04 -2.28
N ILE A 30 -13.97 6.83 -1.69
CA ILE A 30 -14.52 6.56 -0.35
C ILE A 30 -13.41 6.75 0.68
N TYR A 31 -13.66 7.61 1.67
CA TYR A 31 -12.74 7.90 2.77
C TYR A 31 -13.47 7.85 4.13
N ARG A 32 -12.74 7.58 5.21
CA ARG A 32 -13.31 7.52 6.57
C ARG A 32 -13.10 8.81 7.34
N ASN A 33 -11.89 9.36 7.31
CA ASN A 33 -11.52 10.52 8.12
C ASN A 33 -11.43 11.79 7.28
N PRO A 34 -12.25 12.84 7.53
CA PRO A 34 -12.21 14.11 6.80
C PRO A 34 -10.82 14.77 6.77
N LYS A 35 -10.05 14.68 7.87
CA LYS A 35 -8.69 15.23 7.93
C LYS A 35 -7.75 14.60 6.89
N SER A 36 -8.03 13.37 6.46
CA SER A 36 -7.23 12.69 5.44
C SER A 36 -7.39 13.29 4.04
N LEU A 37 -8.49 13.99 3.75
CA LEU A 37 -8.69 14.69 2.47
C LEU A 37 -7.72 15.86 2.29
N GLU A 38 -7.33 16.55 3.35
CA GLU A 38 -6.33 17.61 3.26
C GLU A 38 -4.96 17.06 2.86
N ILE A 39 -4.63 15.83 3.29
CA ILE A 39 -3.42 15.13 2.88
C ILE A 39 -3.48 14.79 1.38
N VAL A 40 -4.63 14.29 0.91
CA VAL A 40 -4.84 14.00 -0.52
C VAL A 40 -4.71 15.27 -1.34
N LYS A 41 -5.37 16.36 -0.93
CA LYS A 41 -5.27 17.66 -1.59
C LYS A 41 -3.82 18.15 -1.68
N THR A 42 -3.07 18.06 -0.58
CA THR A 42 -1.64 18.37 -0.56
C THR A 42 -0.84 17.51 -1.53
N SER A 43 -1.14 16.20 -1.57
CA SER A 43 -0.52 15.26 -2.52
C SER A 43 -0.81 15.64 -3.98
N TYR A 44 -2.05 16.02 -4.32
CA TYR A 44 -2.42 16.44 -5.67
C TYR A 44 -1.76 17.76 -6.07
N ILE A 45 -1.70 18.73 -5.14
CA ILE A 45 -0.96 19.99 -5.37
C ILE A 45 0.52 19.71 -5.67
N ALA A 46 1.16 18.85 -4.87
CA ALA A 46 2.57 18.46 -5.06
C ALA A 46 2.83 17.77 -6.40
N GLN A 47 1.79 17.18 -7.00
CA GLN A 47 1.82 16.53 -8.31
C GLN A 47 1.27 17.42 -9.45
N GLY A 48 1.04 18.71 -9.20
CA GLY A 48 0.57 19.69 -10.19
C GLY A 48 -0.86 19.41 -10.70
N ALA A 49 -1.73 18.80 -9.86
CA ALA A 49 -3.04 18.30 -10.29
C ALA A 49 -4.18 18.70 -9.33
N LYS A 50 -4.16 19.93 -8.83
CA LYS A 50 -5.18 20.44 -7.91
C LYS A 50 -6.60 20.36 -8.50
N ASP A 51 -6.76 20.65 -9.80
CA ASP A 51 -8.01 20.60 -10.53
C ASP A 51 -8.63 19.19 -10.57
N LYS A 52 -7.80 18.16 -10.56
CA LYS A 52 -8.26 16.76 -10.55
C LYS A 52 -8.90 16.35 -9.23
N PHE A 53 -8.50 16.97 -8.11
CA PHE A 53 -9.14 16.74 -6.82
C PHE A 53 -10.63 17.13 -6.83
N GLU A 54 -10.97 18.22 -7.50
CA GLU A 54 -12.32 18.77 -7.59
C GLU A 54 -13.22 17.98 -8.56
N SER A 55 -12.64 17.20 -9.47
CA SER A 55 -13.38 16.36 -10.43
C SER A 55 -13.81 15.00 -9.84
N ILE A 56 -13.44 14.69 -8.61
CA ILE A 56 -13.76 13.44 -7.94
C ILE A 56 -14.87 13.65 -6.92
N GLU A 57 -15.88 12.77 -6.94
CA GLU A 57 -16.89 12.70 -5.90
C GLU A 57 -16.29 12.06 -4.64
N TRP A 58 -16.21 12.80 -3.53
CA TRP A 58 -15.67 12.32 -2.26
C TRP A 58 -16.81 11.95 -1.31
N VAL A 59 -16.90 10.66 -0.94
CA VAL A 59 -17.93 10.13 -0.05
C VAL A 59 -17.29 9.66 1.25
N GLN A 60 -17.79 10.17 2.38
CA GLN A 60 -17.40 9.69 3.70
C GLN A 60 -18.23 8.47 4.07
N ALA A 61 -17.57 7.36 4.43
CA ALA A 61 -18.19 6.16 4.94
C ALA A 61 -17.22 5.35 5.81
N ASP A 62 -17.72 4.74 6.88
CA ASP A 62 -17.00 3.70 7.60
C ASP A 62 -17.34 2.33 7.01
N LEU A 63 -16.37 1.72 6.36
CA LEU A 63 -16.57 0.43 5.67
C LEU A 63 -16.73 -0.77 6.63
N ILE A 64 -16.62 -0.57 7.93
CA ILE A 64 -17.04 -1.56 8.94
C ILE A 64 -18.58 -1.60 9.02
N ASP A 65 -19.24 -0.48 8.79
CA ASP A 65 -20.70 -0.42 8.69
C ASP A 65 -21.16 -0.91 7.30
N ALA A 66 -21.91 -2.02 7.30
CA ALA A 66 -22.40 -2.65 6.06
C ALA A 66 -23.40 -1.76 5.32
N PHE A 67 -24.23 -0.96 6.03
CA PHE A 67 -25.20 -0.07 5.43
C PHE A 67 -24.50 1.14 4.78
N GLU A 68 -23.58 1.80 5.49
CA GLU A 68 -22.79 2.89 4.92
C GLU A 68 -21.98 2.42 3.71
N THR A 69 -21.42 1.19 3.78
CA THR A 69 -20.66 0.60 2.66
C THR A 69 -21.56 0.39 1.44
N GLU A 70 -22.76 -0.17 1.62
CA GLU A 70 -23.73 -0.41 0.53
C GLU A 70 -24.16 0.91 -0.12
N GLU A 71 -24.48 1.94 0.66
CA GLU A 71 -24.84 3.26 0.16
C GLU A 71 -23.68 3.92 -0.61
N ALA A 72 -22.45 3.85 -0.05
CA ALA A 72 -21.28 4.45 -0.68
C ALA A 72 -20.90 3.80 -2.03
N ILE A 73 -21.24 2.51 -2.21
CA ILE A 73 -20.92 1.73 -3.42
C ILE A 73 -22.03 1.81 -4.50
N LYS A 74 -23.21 2.38 -4.20
CA LYS A 74 -24.30 2.49 -5.17
C LYS A 74 -23.85 3.16 -6.49
N GLY A 75 -24.25 2.54 -7.60
CA GLY A 75 -23.93 3.03 -8.96
C GLY A 75 -22.53 2.67 -9.45
N ALA A 76 -21.80 1.84 -8.71
CA ALA A 76 -20.49 1.35 -9.15
C ALA A 76 -20.60 0.51 -10.42
N THR A 77 -19.72 0.78 -11.38
CA THR A 77 -19.43 -0.13 -12.49
C THR A 77 -18.18 -0.95 -12.20
N TYR A 78 -17.18 -0.29 -11.63
CA TYR A 78 -15.91 -0.89 -11.21
C TYR A 78 -15.60 -0.49 -9.76
N ILE A 79 -14.98 -1.40 -9.02
CA ILE A 79 -14.50 -1.14 -7.66
C ILE A 79 -13.02 -1.51 -7.56
N ILE A 80 -12.21 -0.61 -7.01
CA ILE A 80 -10.85 -0.89 -6.57
C ILE A 80 -10.81 -0.80 -5.06
N HIS A 81 -10.59 -1.93 -4.39
CA HIS A 81 -10.58 -2.02 -2.94
C HIS A 81 -9.17 -1.87 -2.38
N CYS A 82 -8.83 -0.64 -1.94
CA CYS A 82 -7.55 -0.31 -1.30
C CYS A 82 -7.66 -0.13 0.21
N ALA A 83 -8.89 -0.02 0.75
CA ALA A 83 -9.09 0.24 2.17
C ALA A 83 -8.51 -0.91 3.02
N ALA A 84 -7.71 -0.55 4.00
CA ALA A 84 -7.24 -1.45 5.04
C ALA A 84 -6.79 -0.63 6.26
N PHE A 85 -6.94 -1.19 7.44
CA PHE A 85 -6.30 -0.69 8.64
C PHE A 85 -4.85 -1.19 8.65
N VAL A 86 -3.90 -0.28 8.57
CA VAL A 86 -2.46 -0.57 8.54
C VAL A 86 -1.81 0.01 9.79
N SER A 87 -1.20 -0.84 10.60
CA SER A 87 -0.43 -0.42 11.76
C SER A 87 0.85 -1.23 11.90
N LEU A 88 1.91 -0.56 12.34
CA LEU A 88 3.17 -1.19 12.75
C LEU A 88 3.20 -1.47 14.26
N ASN A 89 2.18 -1.03 15.01
CA ASN A 89 2.10 -1.25 16.45
C ASN A 89 1.60 -2.67 16.74
N THR A 90 2.26 -3.35 17.65
CA THR A 90 1.87 -4.71 18.09
C THR A 90 0.50 -4.74 18.76
N SER A 91 0.13 -3.68 19.48
CA SER A 91 -1.19 -3.55 20.15
C SER A 91 -2.37 -3.52 19.17
N ASP A 92 -2.12 -3.19 17.90
CA ASP A 92 -3.17 -3.07 16.88
C ASP A 92 -3.32 -4.38 16.07
N ALA A 93 -2.57 -5.46 16.43
CA ALA A 93 -2.57 -6.73 15.70
C ALA A 93 -3.96 -7.37 15.62
N ASP A 94 -4.66 -7.49 16.75
CA ASP A 94 -6.01 -8.08 16.81
C ASP A 94 -7.02 -7.21 16.04
N SER A 95 -6.91 -5.89 16.17
CA SER A 95 -7.74 -4.96 15.39
C SER A 95 -7.54 -5.13 13.88
N MET A 96 -6.30 -5.31 13.41
CA MET A 96 -6.05 -5.57 11.98
C MET A 96 -6.67 -6.89 11.53
N LEU A 97 -6.58 -7.94 12.36
CA LEU A 97 -7.12 -9.27 12.04
C LEU A 97 -8.65 -9.31 12.01
N THR A 98 -9.31 -8.40 12.70
CA THR A 98 -10.78 -8.29 12.71
C THR A 98 -11.26 -7.31 11.64
N VAL A 99 -10.75 -6.09 11.66
CA VAL A 99 -11.24 -4.97 10.83
C VAL A 99 -11.00 -5.19 9.33
N ASN A 100 -9.81 -5.67 8.92
CA ASN A 100 -9.52 -5.79 7.50
C ASN A 100 -10.38 -6.85 6.77
N PRO A 101 -10.60 -8.05 7.33
CA PRO A 101 -11.54 -9.00 6.74
C PRO A 101 -12.98 -8.46 6.71
N GLU A 102 -13.46 -7.82 7.78
CA GLU A 102 -14.81 -7.25 7.87
C GLU A 102 -15.05 -6.18 6.81
N ILE A 103 -14.12 -5.24 6.64
CA ILE A 103 -14.19 -4.26 5.55
C ILE A 103 -14.26 -4.94 4.17
N SER A 104 -13.45 -5.98 3.95
CA SER A 104 -13.45 -6.69 2.67
C SER A 104 -14.76 -7.45 2.44
N GLU A 105 -15.33 -8.06 3.48
CA GLU A 105 -16.65 -8.73 3.42
C GLU A 105 -17.75 -7.75 3.02
N ASN A 106 -17.82 -6.59 3.70
CA ASN A 106 -18.83 -5.57 3.41
C ASN A 106 -18.70 -5.01 2.00
N VAL A 107 -17.47 -4.71 1.55
CA VAL A 107 -17.22 -4.17 0.20
C VAL A 107 -17.61 -5.17 -0.87
N TRP A 108 -17.18 -6.43 -0.78
CA TRP A 108 -17.46 -7.42 -1.84
C TRP A 108 -18.90 -7.93 -1.81
N SER A 109 -19.55 -7.98 -0.62
CA SER A 109 -20.99 -8.21 -0.49
C SER A 109 -21.79 -7.12 -1.19
N ALA A 110 -21.48 -5.84 -0.91
CA ALA A 110 -22.13 -4.71 -1.56
C ALA A 110 -21.85 -4.68 -3.09
N ALA A 111 -20.62 -5.04 -3.52
CA ALA A 111 -20.26 -5.15 -4.91
C ALA A 111 -21.09 -6.22 -5.66
N MET A 112 -21.30 -7.39 -5.05
CA MET A 112 -22.14 -8.46 -5.57
C MET A 112 -23.58 -8.01 -5.75
N LYS A 113 -24.18 -7.37 -4.71
CA LYS A 113 -25.54 -6.83 -4.74
C LYS A 113 -25.73 -5.76 -5.83
N ASN A 114 -24.74 -4.89 -6.01
CA ASN A 114 -24.75 -3.83 -7.03
C ASN A 114 -24.39 -4.34 -8.43
N LYS A 115 -24.10 -5.65 -8.62
CA LYS A 115 -23.79 -6.28 -9.90
C LYS A 115 -22.70 -5.54 -10.67
N ILE A 116 -21.61 -5.17 -9.97
CA ILE A 116 -20.49 -4.51 -10.64
C ILE A 116 -19.92 -5.37 -11.77
N ILE A 117 -19.32 -4.72 -12.76
CA ILE A 117 -18.75 -5.42 -13.92
C ILE A 117 -17.44 -6.12 -13.55
N HIS A 118 -16.58 -5.46 -12.75
CA HIS A 118 -15.31 -6.03 -12.29
C HIS A 118 -14.78 -5.30 -11.06
N GLY A 119 -14.12 -6.08 -10.19
CA GLY A 119 -13.42 -5.59 -9.01
C GLY A 119 -11.92 -5.86 -9.03
N VAL A 120 -11.13 -5.00 -8.40
CA VAL A 120 -9.71 -5.25 -8.14
C VAL A 120 -9.44 -5.14 -6.64
N HIS A 121 -9.00 -6.26 -6.03
CA HIS A 121 -8.60 -6.30 -4.64
C HIS A 121 -7.11 -5.99 -4.48
N VAL A 122 -6.78 -4.97 -3.72
CA VAL A 122 -5.39 -4.65 -3.41
C VAL A 122 -4.95 -5.41 -2.18
N SER A 123 -4.19 -6.48 -2.38
CA SER A 123 -3.52 -7.28 -1.37
C SER A 123 -2.12 -6.73 -1.05
N SER A 124 -1.14 -7.57 -0.80
CA SER A 124 0.25 -7.18 -0.49
C SER A 124 1.19 -8.36 -0.69
N ILE A 125 2.47 -8.10 -0.98
CA ILE A 125 3.51 -9.12 -0.91
C ILE A 125 3.68 -9.73 0.49
N SER A 126 3.15 -9.08 1.54
CA SER A 126 3.17 -9.61 2.91
C SER A 126 2.31 -10.86 3.11
N THR A 127 1.45 -11.21 2.14
CA THR A 127 0.64 -12.45 2.15
C THR A 127 1.43 -13.69 1.74
N PHE A 128 2.62 -13.55 1.21
CA PHE A 128 3.47 -14.68 0.86
C PHE A 128 4.41 -15.05 2.01
N SER A 129 4.59 -16.34 2.25
CA SER A 129 5.57 -16.84 3.22
C SER A 129 6.99 -16.72 2.69
N TYR A 130 7.95 -16.49 3.56
CA TYR A 130 9.36 -16.54 3.19
C TYR A 130 9.82 -17.99 3.04
N ASN A 131 10.40 -18.31 1.88
CA ASN A 131 11.03 -19.60 1.60
C ASN A 131 12.52 -19.35 1.24
N PRO A 132 13.49 -19.77 2.07
CA PRO A 132 14.91 -19.55 1.81
C PRO A 132 15.44 -20.33 0.59
N ASN A 133 14.68 -21.32 0.10
CA ASN A 133 15.03 -22.13 -1.07
C ASN A 133 14.50 -21.55 -2.40
N GLU A 134 13.79 -20.43 -2.36
CA GLU A 134 13.30 -19.73 -3.53
C GLU A 134 14.14 -18.46 -3.80
N ASP A 135 14.71 -18.33 -4.99
CA ASP A 135 15.42 -17.13 -5.42
C ASP A 135 14.47 -15.93 -5.52
N TYR A 136 13.24 -16.19 -5.99
CA TYR A 136 12.19 -15.20 -6.17
C TYR A 136 10.85 -15.72 -5.66
N THR A 137 10.14 -14.89 -4.90
CA THR A 137 8.73 -15.10 -4.59
C THR A 137 7.89 -14.69 -5.79
N ASN A 138 6.98 -15.54 -6.23
CA ASN A 138 6.01 -15.30 -7.31
C ASN A 138 4.59 -15.70 -6.87
N GLU A 139 3.61 -15.59 -7.76
CA GLU A 139 2.20 -15.85 -7.45
C GLU A 139 1.90 -17.30 -7.09
N LYS A 140 2.80 -18.24 -7.42
CA LYS A 140 2.69 -19.68 -7.11
C LYS A 140 3.38 -20.03 -5.77
N SER A 141 4.14 -19.10 -5.19
CA SER A 141 4.83 -19.31 -3.90
C SER A 141 3.81 -19.57 -2.79
N GLU A 142 4.11 -20.54 -1.95
CA GLU A 142 3.23 -21.01 -0.88
C GLU A 142 3.00 -19.92 0.18
N THR A 143 1.76 -19.85 0.67
CA THR A 143 1.40 -19.07 1.85
C THR A 143 1.19 -19.99 3.04
N LYS A 144 2.04 -19.83 4.08
CA LYS A 144 1.91 -20.50 5.39
C LYS A 144 1.42 -19.47 6.41
N PRO A 145 0.12 -19.40 6.72
CA PRO A 145 -0.45 -18.33 7.55
C PRO A 145 0.24 -18.16 8.90
N ALA A 146 0.70 -19.26 9.52
CA ALA A 146 1.42 -19.24 10.80
C ALA A 146 2.72 -18.43 10.75
N SER A 147 3.37 -18.33 9.58
CA SER A 147 4.65 -17.63 9.39
C SER A 147 4.49 -16.15 9.04
N LEU A 148 3.26 -15.69 8.75
CA LEU A 148 2.99 -14.31 8.37
C LEU A 148 3.01 -13.38 9.59
N SER A 149 3.41 -12.13 9.37
CA SER A 149 3.21 -11.05 10.34
C SER A 149 1.71 -10.80 10.59
N PRO A 150 1.31 -10.13 11.70
CA PRO A 150 -0.10 -9.77 11.92
C PRO A 150 -0.72 -9.02 10.74
N TYR A 151 0.00 -8.06 10.16
CA TYR A 151 -0.42 -7.38 8.94
C TYR A 151 -0.57 -8.34 7.75
N GLY A 152 0.41 -9.21 7.53
CA GLY A 152 0.36 -10.23 6.46
C GLY A 152 -0.84 -11.16 6.61
N LYS A 153 -1.13 -11.63 7.85
CA LYS A 153 -2.31 -12.45 8.16
C LYS A 153 -3.62 -11.71 7.86
N SER A 154 -3.72 -10.44 8.25
CA SER A 154 -4.94 -9.65 8.01
C SER A 154 -5.18 -9.42 6.52
N LYS A 155 -4.12 -9.13 5.74
CA LYS A 155 -4.22 -8.99 4.28
C LYS A 155 -4.53 -10.31 3.59
N TRP A 156 -3.97 -11.41 4.09
CA TRP A 156 -4.28 -12.75 3.59
C TRP A 156 -5.74 -13.13 3.84
N ALA A 157 -6.26 -12.89 5.04
CA ALA A 157 -7.67 -13.12 5.37
C ALA A 157 -8.62 -12.28 4.49
N SER A 158 -8.30 -11.00 4.25
CA SER A 158 -9.03 -10.13 3.32
C SER A 158 -9.00 -10.63 1.89
N GLU A 159 -7.85 -11.16 1.44
CA GLU A 159 -7.69 -11.75 0.11
C GLU A 159 -8.55 -13.02 -0.05
N LEU A 160 -8.63 -13.88 0.99
CA LEU A 160 -9.49 -15.06 0.97
C LEU A 160 -10.97 -14.70 0.81
N ILE A 161 -11.42 -13.59 1.43
CA ILE A 161 -12.77 -13.06 1.25
C ILE A 161 -12.98 -12.63 -0.21
N ALA A 162 -12.02 -11.93 -0.81
CA ALA A 162 -12.09 -11.57 -2.22
C ALA A 162 -12.23 -12.83 -3.11
N TRP A 163 -11.45 -13.87 -2.85
CA TRP A 163 -11.54 -15.16 -3.58
C TRP A 163 -12.84 -15.91 -3.34
N LYS A 164 -13.44 -15.83 -2.13
CA LYS A 164 -14.78 -16.34 -1.85
C LYS A 164 -15.80 -15.71 -2.80
N TYR A 165 -15.87 -14.39 -2.88
CA TYR A 165 -16.80 -13.70 -3.78
C TYR A 165 -16.52 -13.95 -5.26
N GLN A 166 -15.25 -14.12 -5.63
CA GLN A 166 -14.88 -14.52 -6.99
C GLN A 166 -15.44 -15.92 -7.32
N ALA A 167 -15.33 -16.88 -6.39
CA ALA A 167 -15.89 -18.23 -6.56
C ALA A 167 -17.43 -18.24 -6.60
N GLU A 168 -18.07 -17.26 -5.96
CA GLU A 168 -19.53 -17.02 -6.00
C GLU A 168 -19.98 -16.30 -7.28
N GLY A 169 -19.05 -15.98 -8.21
CA GLY A 169 -19.35 -15.42 -9.52
C GLY A 169 -19.06 -13.93 -9.71
N LEU A 170 -18.53 -13.23 -8.69
CA LEU A 170 -18.08 -11.85 -8.86
C LEU A 170 -16.82 -11.81 -9.73
N SER A 171 -16.85 -11.07 -10.83
CA SER A 171 -15.63 -10.84 -11.62
C SER A 171 -14.63 -10.04 -10.82
N LEU A 172 -13.48 -10.67 -10.45
CA LEU A 172 -12.51 -10.07 -9.54
C LEU A 172 -11.09 -10.53 -9.82
N SER A 173 -10.14 -9.61 -9.75
CA SER A 173 -8.71 -9.88 -9.75
C SER A 173 -8.03 -9.30 -8.51
N THR A 174 -6.85 -9.81 -8.19
CA THR A 174 -6.06 -9.37 -7.02
C THR A 174 -4.69 -8.87 -7.46
N VAL A 175 -4.25 -7.78 -6.86
CA VAL A 175 -2.87 -7.29 -7.01
C VAL A 175 -2.15 -7.32 -5.67
N SER A 176 -0.89 -7.75 -5.66
CA SER A 176 -0.02 -7.81 -4.49
C SER A 176 1.19 -6.89 -4.69
N PRO A 177 1.06 -5.60 -4.42
CA PRO A 177 2.19 -4.67 -4.54
C PRO A 177 3.30 -5.00 -3.55
N SER A 178 4.55 -4.80 -3.98
CA SER A 178 5.71 -4.70 -3.11
C SER A 178 5.68 -3.40 -2.30
N VAL A 179 6.76 -3.03 -1.64
CA VAL A 179 6.80 -1.79 -0.84
C VAL A 179 6.55 -0.58 -1.73
N ILE A 180 5.39 0.05 -1.55
CA ILE A 180 4.96 1.16 -2.41
C ILE A 180 5.70 2.44 -2.02
N ILE A 181 6.36 3.05 -2.99
CA ILE A 181 6.96 4.38 -2.88
C ILE A 181 6.12 5.37 -3.68
N GLY A 182 5.84 6.51 -3.08
CA GLY A 182 5.02 7.55 -3.74
C GLY A 182 5.08 8.87 -2.99
N CYS A 183 4.20 9.79 -3.34
CA CYS A 183 4.17 11.15 -2.79
C CYS A 183 4.26 11.16 -1.25
N PRO A 184 5.25 11.85 -0.65
CA PRO A 184 5.52 11.79 0.79
C PRO A 184 4.64 12.76 1.60
N ALA A 185 3.37 12.94 1.22
CA ALA A 185 2.44 13.81 1.93
C ALA A 185 2.00 13.23 3.28
N TRP A 186 1.92 11.89 3.38
CA TRP A 186 1.44 11.21 4.58
C TRP A 186 2.46 11.16 5.71
N GLU A 187 1.95 11.09 6.94
CA GLU A 187 2.74 11.00 8.19
C GLU A 187 2.92 9.54 8.67
N ASN A 188 2.71 8.56 7.79
CA ASN A 188 2.81 7.13 8.11
C ASN A 188 3.38 6.32 6.95
N GLY A 189 3.65 5.04 7.22
CA GLY A 189 4.13 4.09 6.21
C GLY A 189 5.43 4.54 5.52
N THR A 190 5.52 4.23 4.25
CA THR A 190 6.70 4.52 3.41
C THR A 190 6.88 6.00 3.12
N SER A 191 5.82 6.83 3.23
CA SER A 191 5.91 8.29 3.12
C SER A 191 6.81 8.92 4.18
N LEU A 192 7.09 8.23 5.29
CA LEU A 192 8.05 8.67 6.30
C LEU A 192 9.52 8.53 5.86
N ILE A 193 9.85 7.69 4.88
CA ILE A 193 11.24 7.44 4.46
C ILE A 193 11.92 8.73 4.01
N PRO A 194 11.39 9.49 3.03
CA PRO A 194 11.98 10.76 2.61
C PRO A 194 12.08 11.78 3.75
N LYS A 195 11.06 11.85 4.61
CA LYS A 195 11.03 12.77 5.75
C LYS A 195 12.14 12.45 6.76
N LYS A 196 12.36 11.15 7.08
CA LYS A 196 13.45 10.71 7.97
C LYS A 196 14.82 10.95 7.34
N ILE A 197 14.99 10.69 6.05
CA ILE A 197 16.23 10.98 5.33
C ILE A 197 16.56 12.48 5.39
N LYS A 198 15.59 13.35 5.15
CA LYS A 198 15.75 14.80 5.24
C LYS A 198 16.14 15.26 6.66
N LYS A 199 15.69 14.56 7.70
CA LYS A 199 16.05 14.79 9.11
C LYS A 199 17.41 14.21 9.51
N GLY A 200 18.13 13.58 8.60
CA GLY A 200 19.46 13.01 8.88
C GLY A 200 19.41 11.57 9.36
N LEU A 201 18.73 10.69 8.64
CA LEU A 201 18.70 9.26 8.94
C LEU A 201 20.12 8.67 8.87
N SER A 202 20.63 8.14 10.00
CA SER A 202 22.00 7.61 10.11
C SER A 202 22.10 6.10 9.91
N PHE A 203 20.99 5.39 10.08
CA PHE A 203 20.95 3.93 10.10
C PHE A 203 20.01 3.34 9.05
N TYR A 204 20.34 2.15 8.54
CA TYR A 204 19.50 1.38 7.62
C TYR A 204 19.39 -0.09 8.07
N PRO A 205 18.27 -0.78 7.74
CA PRO A 205 18.14 -2.23 7.95
C PRO A 205 18.97 -3.04 6.94
N SER A 206 19.41 -4.24 7.31
CA SER A 206 20.25 -5.12 6.46
C SER A 206 19.50 -5.90 5.38
N GLY A 207 18.16 -5.88 5.39
CA GLY A 207 17.32 -6.65 4.49
C GLY A 207 17.28 -6.14 3.05
N GLU A 208 16.66 -6.97 2.21
CA GLU A 208 16.31 -6.67 0.82
C GLU A 208 14.84 -6.98 0.58
N THR A 209 14.15 -6.18 -0.21
CA THR A 209 12.74 -6.39 -0.55
C THR A 209 12.41 -5.84 -1.93
N GLY A 210 11.19 -6.08 -2.38
CA GLY A 210 10.64 -5.44 -3.58
C GLY A 210 10.14 -4.02 -3.30
N TRP A 211 10.28 -3.15 -4.30
CA TRP A 211 9.85 -1.75 -4.29
C TRP A 211 9.07 -1.45 -5.57
N VAL A 212 8.03 -0.65 -5.47
CA VAL A 212 7.22 -0.27 -6.62
C VAL A 212 6.73 1.18 -6.50
N ASP A 213 6.68 1.88 -7.62
CA ASP A 213 6.10 3.21 -7.69
C ASP A 213 4.57 3.16 -7.52
N ALA A 214 4.01 4.03 -6.69
CA ALA A 214 2.56 4.14 -6.53
C ALA A 214 1.84 4.44 -7.86
N GLN A 215 2.48 5.19 -8.76
CA GLN A 215 1.96 5.46 -10.09
C GLN A 215 1.92 4.19 -10.96
N ASP A 216 2.95 3.32 -10.87
CA ASP A 216 2.97 2.06 -11.61
C ASP A 216 1.88 1.10 -11.12
N VAL A 217 1.68 1.01 -9.80
CA VAL A 217 0.58 0.21 -9.24
C VAL A 217 -0.77 0.73 -9.72
N ALA A 218 -0.97 2.05 -9.71
CA ALA A 218 -2.20 2.69 -10.20
C ALA A 218 -2.40 2.45 -11.70
N ASP A 219 -1.37 2.65 -12.51
CA ASP A 219 -1.43 2.48 -13.96
C ASP A 219 -1.69 1.01 -14.34
N PHE A 220 -1.04 0.05 -13.65
CA PHE A 220 -1.31 -1.37 -13.86
C PHE A 220 -2.76 -1.75 -13.55
N ILE A 221 -3.29 -1.33 -12.40
CA ILE A 221 -4.67 -1.59 -12.02
C ILE A 221 -5.65 -1.02 -13.05
N LEU A 222 -5.43 0.23 -13.49
CA LEU A 222 -6.26 0.88 -14.49
C LEU A 222 -6.09 0.29 -15.91
N GLN A 223 -5.01 -0.45 -16.17
CA GLN A 223 -4.82 -1.20 -17.42
C GLN A 223 -5.58 -2.52 -17.42
N ILE A 224 -5.53 -3.30 -16.30
CA ILE A 224 -6.14 -4.63 -16.25
C ILE A 224 -7.65 -4.58 -15.95
N MET A 225 -8.13 -3.58 -15.22
CA MET A 225 -9.52 -3.48 -14.79
C MET A 225 -10.53 -3.57 -15.95
N PRO A 226 -10.39 -2.84 -17.07
CA PRO A 226 -11.33 -2.93 -18.19
C PRO A 226 -11.22 -4.26 -18.95
N GLN A 227 -10.14 -5.03 -18.80
CA GLN A 227 -9.97 -6.34 -19.41
C GLN A 227 -10.81 -7.42 -18.69
N ARG A 228 -11.27 -7.17 -17.47
CA ARG A 228 -12.14 -8.04 -16.67
C ARG A 228 -11.58 -9.45 -16.46
N ILE A 229 -10.26 -9.57 -16.36
CA ILE A 229 -9.59 -10.84 -16.14
C ILE A 229 -9.90 -11.31 -14.71
N SER A 230 -10.79 -12.28 -14.55
CA SER A 230 -11.22 -12.78 -13.25
C SER A 230 -10.39 -13.98 -12.78
N GLY A 231 -10.20 -14.12 -11.47
CA GLY A 231 -9.49 -15.23 -10.86
C GLY A 231 -7.96 -15.12 -10.91
N GLU A 232 -7.42 -13.98 -11.33
CA GLU A 232 -5.99 -13.77 -11.46
C GLU A 232 -5.39 -12.93 -10.33
N LYS A 233 -4.18 -13.31 -9.90
CA LYS A 233 -3.35 -12.56 -8.94
C LYS A 233 -2.07 -12.11 -9.62
N TYR A 234 -1.64 -10.88 -9.32
CA TYR A 234 -0.41 -10.27 -9.87
C TYR A 234 0.46 -9.69 -8.77
N ILE A 235 1.73 -10.09 -8.70
CA ILE A 235 2.74 -9.37 -7.92
C ILE A 235 3.16 -8.14 -8.71
N LEU A 236 3.12 -6.96 -8.06
CA LEU A 236 3.56 -5.71 -8.65
C LEU A 236 4.88 -5.29 -7.99
N ASN A 237 5.97 -5.45 -8.74
CA ASN A 237 7.32 -5.18 -8.27
C ASN A 237 8.15 -4.50 -9.37
N GLY A 238 8.50 -3.23 -9.16
CA GLY A 238 9.31 -2.46 -10.12
C GLY A 238 10.82 -2.58 -9.89
N HIS A 239 11.25 -2.90 -8.67
CA HIS A 239 12.66 -2.97 -8.30
C HIS A 239 12.87 -3.91 -7.11
N ASN A 240 13.89 -4.78 -7.18
CA ASN A 240 14.39 -5.51 -6.02
C ASN A 240 15.67 -4.83 -5.52
N GLY A 241 15.66 -4.38 -4.28
CA GLY A 241 16.80 -3.66 -3.73
C GLY A 241 16.89 -3.70 -2.21
N SER A 242 18.11 -3.57 -1.68
CA SER A 242 18.33 -3.48 -0.25
C SER A 242 17.86 -2.12 0.29
N PHE A 243 17.50 -2.08 1.58
CA PHE A 243 17.18 -0.81 2.25
C PHE A 243 18.35 0.18 2.17
N LYS A 244 19.60 -0.32 2.20
CA LYS A 244 20.81 0.50 2.04
C LYS A 244 20.84 1.25 0.70
N GLU A 245 20.64 0.51 -0.39
CA GLU A 245 20.65 1.07 -1.76
C GLU A 245 19.51 2.06 -1.93
N VAL A 246 18.29 1.67 -1.60
CA VAL A 246 17.10 2.51 -1.74
C VAL A 246 17.20 3.80 -0.92
N PHE A 247 17.64 3.71 0.35
CA PHE A 247 17.81 4.91 1.19
C PHE A 247 18.94 5.80 0.70
N LYS A 248 20.02 5.21 0.15
CA LYS A 248 21.11 5.96 -0.47
C LYS A 248 20.63 6.71 -1.70
N ASP A 249 19.90 6.05 -2.60
CA ASP A 249 19.38 6.65 -3.83
C ASP A 249 18.47 7.84 -3.52
N ILE A 250 17.51 7.65 -2.60
CA ILE A 250 16.61 8.73 -2.15
C ILE A 250 17.40 9.88 -1.52
N ALA A 251 18.40 9.58 -0.67
CA ALA A 251 19.19 10.60 -0.01
C ALA A 251 20.00 11.44 -1.02
N LEU A 252 20.62 10.79 -1.99
CA LEU A 252 21.41 11.48 -3.03
C LEU A 252 20.52 12.41 -3.87
N GLU A 253 19.35 11.93 -4.31
CA GLU A 253 18.44 12.73 -5.13
C GLU A 253 17.82 13.91 -4.34
N MET A 254 17.64 13.73 -3.04
CA MET A 254 17.19 14.81 -2.14
C MET A 254 18.34 15.75 -1.68
N ASN A 255 19.56 15.58 -2.18
CA ASN A 255 20.78 16.29 -1.72
C ASN A 255 21.00 16.14 -0.20
N CYS A 256 20.73 14.98 0.35
CA CYS A 256 20.93 14.64 1.76
C CYS A 256 22.12 13.66 1.92
N LYS A 257 22.68 13.62 3.13
CA LYS A 257 23.71 12.64 3.47
C LYS A 257 23.07 11.26 3.58
N PRO A 258 23.58 10.21 2.85
CA PRO A 258 23.08 8.84 3.00
C PRO A 258 23.33 8.28 4.40
N ALA A 259 22.45 7.38 4.83
CA ALA A 259 22.64 6.60 6.04
C ALA A 259 23.93 5.77 5.94
N LYS A 260 24.77 5.81 6.99
CA LYS A 260 26.12 5.22 6.97
C LYS A 260 26.19 3.83 7.62
N TRP A 261 25.34 3.60 8.63
CA TRP A 261 25.50 2.47 9.52
C TRP A 261 24.36 1.47 9.37
N GLU A 262 24.68 0.20 9.23
CA GLU A 262 23.71 -0.86 9.38
C GLU A 262 23.26 -0.97 10.84
N ILE A 263 21.97 -1.10 11.08
CA ILE A 263 21.46 -1.26 12.46
C ILE A 263 21.83 -2.66 12.98
N PRO A 264 22.68 -2.79 14.00
CA PRO A 264 22.98 -4.09 14.61
C PRO A 264 21.72 -4.72 15.19
N TYR A 265 21.59 -6.02 14.99
CA TYR A 265 20.38 -6.75 15.46
C TYR A 265 20.13 -6.67 16.96
N PHE A 266 21.20 -6.78 17.74
CA PHE A 266 21.06 -6.69 19.18
C PHE A 266 20.48 -5.34 19.61
N LEU A 267 20.85 -4.26 18.92
CA LEU A 267 20.33 -2.92 19.20
C LEU A 267 18.83 -2.83 18.88
N LEU A 268 18.38 -3.37 17.71
CA LEU A 268 16.96 -3.44 17.38
C LEU A 268 16.17 -4.23 18.42
N LYS A 269 16.71 -5.38 18.84
CA LYS A 269 16.08 -6.23 19.88
C LYS A 269 16.01 -5.52 21.22
N THR A 270 17.09 -4.84 21.64
CA THR A 270 17.13 -4.09 22.89
C THR A 270 16.12 -2.94 22.88
N VAL A 271 16.07 -2.14 21.81
CA VAL A 271 15.09 -1.06 21.67
C VAL A 271 13.66 -1.60 21.70
N SER A 272 13.39 -2.70 20.99
CA SER A 272 12.06 -3.35 21.00
C SER A 272 11.65 -3.80 22.41
N LEU A 273 12.58 -4.38 23.20
CA LEU A 273 12.31 -4.79 24.58
C LEU A 273 12.04 -3.58 25.49
N ILE A 274 12.80 -2.50 25.33
CA ILE A 274 12.59 -1.24 26.08
C ILE A 274 11.25 -0.63 25.71
N GLU A 275 10.90 -0.55 24.42
CA GLU A 275 9.59 -0.07 23.98
C GLU A 275 8.44 -0.93 24.50
N ALA A 276 8.59 -2.27 24.50
CA ALA A 276 7.61 -3.20 25.04
C ALA A 276 7.41 -3.03 26.56
N ALA A 277 8.50 -2.85 27.30
CA ALA A 277 8.42 -2.56 28.73
C ALA A 277 7.77 -1.20 29.00
N TYR A 278 8.17 -0.15 28.26
CA TYR A 278 7.63 1.19 28.43
C TYR A 278 6.13 1.27 28.05
N SER A 279 5.71 0.60 26.98
CA SER A 279 4.31 0.53 26.55
C SER A 279 3.38 -0.16 27.56
N ARG A 280 3.94 -1.00 28.45
CA ARG A 280 3.19 -1.70 29.53
C ARG A 280 2.78 -0.75 30.66
N PHE A 281 3.55 0.31 30.87
CA PHE A 281 3.35 1.28 31.95
C PHE A 281 2.85 2.65 31.49
N THR A 282 2.73 2.86 30.16
CA THR A 282 2.34 4.14 29.55
C THR A 282 1.38 3.92 28.40
N LEU A 283 0.75 5.00 27.94
CA LEU A 283 -0.05 5.01 26.71
C LEU A 283 0.81 5.00 25.41
N TYR A 284 2.13 4.81 25.54
CA TYR A 284 3.03 4.72 24.42
C TYR A 284 2.79 3.43 23.61
N LYS A 285 2.60 3.56 22.31
CA LYS A 285 2.44 2.41 21.42
C LYS A 285 3.79 1.93 20.88
N GLN A 286 4.13 0.66 21.14
CA GLN A 286 5.36 0.02 20.65
C GLN A 286 5.40 0.04 19.13
N ARG A 287 6.48 0.61 18.56
CA ARG A 287 6.68 0.75 17.09
C ARG A 287 7.57 -0.33 16.49
N LEU A 288 8.49 -0.87 17.27
CA LEU A 288 9.42 -1.93 16.84
C LEU A 288 8.94 -3.30 17.35
N SER A 289 8.13 -3.97 16.53
CA SER A 289 7.75 -5.37 16.81
C SER A 289 8.85 -6.36 16.43
N ALA A 290 8.81 -7.56 17.02
CA ALA A 290 9.68 -8.66 16.61
C ALA A 290 9.53 -9.00 15.12
N ASP A 291 8.32 -8.88 14.58
CA ASP A 291 8.03 -9.11 13.15
C ASP A 291 8.62 -8.03 12.25
N THR A 292 8.53 -6.75 12.66
CA THR A 292 9.18 -5.65 11.95
C THR A 292 10.69 -5.83 11.91
N ILE A 293 11.30 -6.24 13.02
CA ILE A 293 12.73 -6.52 13.10
C ILE A 293 13.10 -7.71 12.21
N ARG A 294 12.31 -8.78 12.21
CA ARG A 294 12.53 -9.95 11.35
C ARG A 294 12.42 -9.56 9.87
N ALA A 295 11.35 -8.88 9.49
CA ALA A 295 11.14 -8.42 8.10
C ALA A 295 12.27 -7.50 7.61
N SER A 296 12.81 -6.65 8.48
CA SER A 296 13.89 -5.73 8.14
C SER A 296 15.25 -6.38 7.85
N LYS A 297 15.38 -7.70 8.09
CA LYS A 297 16.62 -8.48 7.88
C LYS A 297 16.54 -9.48 6.75
N VAL A 298 15.35 -9.93 6.44
CA VAL A 298 15.15 -10.94 5.39
C VAL A 298 15.55 -10.33 4.04
N LYS A 299 16.35 -11.07 3.28
CA LYS A 299 16.63 -10.75 1.88
C LYS A 299 15.65 -11.53 1.03
N ARG A 300 14.74 -10.81 0.39
CA ARG A 300 13.68 -11.41 -0.39
C ARG A 300 13.46 -10.63 -1.68
N LYS A 301 13.46 -11.35 -2.80
CA LYS A 301 13.17 -10.81 -4.13
C LYS A 301 11.81 -11.27 -4.60
N TYR A 302 11.21 -10.47 -5.46
CA TYR A 302 9.89 -10.74 -6.02
C TYR A 302 9.96 -10.73 -7.53
N ASP A 303 9.30 -11.72 -8.15
CA ASP A 303 9.18 -11.82 -9.60
C ASP A 303 7.95 -11.05 -10.07
N ALA A 304 8.13 -10.15 -11.02
CA ALA A 304 7.07 -9.40 -11.68
C ALA A 304 6.72 -9.97 -13.07
N GLY A 305 7.23 -11.14 -13.42
CA GLY A 305 7.10 -11.72 -14.77
C GLY A 305 5.65 -11.80 -15.24
N LYS A 306 4.72 -12.15 -14.35
CA LYS A 306 3.29 -12.23 -14.70
C LYS A 306 2.68 -10.86 -15.04
N SER A 307 2.99 -9.81 -14.27
CA SER A 307 2.52 -8.45 -14.60
C SER A 307 3.17 -7.90 -15.87
N LEU A 308 4.45 -8.18 -16.10
CA LEU A 308 5.14 -7.82 -17.34
C LEU A 308 4.56 -8.55 -18.57
N ALA A 309 4.12 -9.79 -18.43
CA ALA A 309 3.49 -10.57 -19.51
C ALA A 309 2.15 -9.98 -20.01
N THR A 310 1.54 -9.05 -19.25
CA THR A 310 0.37 -8.27 -19.70
C THR A 310 0.73 -7.12 -20.65
N GLY A 311 2.00 -6.96 -21.00
CA GLY A 311 2.51 -5.82 -21.76
C GLY A 311 2.76 -4.56 -20.91
N PHE A 312 2.62 -4.66 -19.58
CA PHE A 312 2.92 -3.54 -18.69
C PHE A 312 4.43 -3.32 -18.56
N THR A 313 4.85 -2.06 -18.41
CA THR A 313 6.25 -1.70 -18.20
C THR A 313 6.37 -0.79 -16.98
N TYR A 314 7.18 -1.20 -16.00
CA TYR A 314 7.48 -0.40 -14.83
C TYR A 314 8.40 0.77 -15.16
N ARG A 315 8.23 1.89 -14.47
CA ARG A 315 9.16 3.01 -14.55
C ARG A 315 10.55 2.58 -14.09
N PRO A 316 11.62 3.06 -14.75
CA PRO A 316 12.96 2.87 -14.23
C PRO A 316 13.07 3.41 -12.80
N TRP A 317 13.65 2.64 -11.89
CA TRP A 317 13.78 2.98 -10.46
C TRP A 317 14.29 4.41 -10.21
N ARG A 318 15.30 4.82 -10.99
CA ARG A 318 15.84 6.18 -10.91
C ARG A 318 14.76 7.26 -11.13
N LYS A 319 13.82 7.05 -12.04
CA LYS A 319 12.73 7.99 -12.31
C LYS A 319 11.78 8.08 -11.10
N THR A 320 11.47 6.95 -10.48
CA THR A 320 10.67 6.92 -9.24
C THR A 320 11.33 7.76 -8.14
N VAL A 321 12.64 7.60 -7.94
CA VAL A 321 13.39 8.33 -6.90
C VAL A 321 13.44 9.84 -7.19
N ILE A 322 13.67 10.23 -8.44
CA ILE A 322 13.64 11.64 -8.88
C ILE A 322 12.27 12.27 -8.59
N THR A 323 11.19 11.62 -9.04
CA THR A 323 9.81 12.09 -8.82
C THR A 323 9.50 12.23 -7.34
N LEU A 324 9.91 11.25 -6.53
CA LEU A 324 9.75 11.31 -5.07
C LEU A 324 10.45 12.52 -4.44
N ALA A 325 11.68 12.80 -4.85
CA ALA A 325 12.46 13.94 -4.35
C ALA A 325 11.83 15.29 -4.75
N GLU A 326 11.34 15.41 -5.98
CA GLU A 326 10.60 16.59 -6.47
C GLU A 326 9.32 16.83 -5.66
N GLN A 327 8.52 15.78 -5.45
CA GLN A 327 7.30 15.86 -4.63
C GLN A 327 7.60 16.21 -3.17
N ALA A 328 8.67 15.65 -2.58
CA ALA A 328 9.10 15.98 -1.22
C ALA A 328 9.51 17.46 -1.09
N LYS A 329 10.13 18.02 -2.11
CA LYS A 329 10.49 19.45 -2.18
C LYS A 329 9.23 20.31 -2.31
N SER A 330 8.30 19.94 -3.20
CA SER A 330 7.03 20.65 -3.37
C SER A 330 6.22 20.67 -2.07
N ILE A 331 6.01 19.54 -1.41
CA ILE A 331 5.27 19.45 -0.14
C ILE A 331 5.88 20.35 0.93
N SER A 332 7.21 20.45 1.02
CA SER A 332 7.86 21.28 2.03
C SER A 332 7.58 22.78 1.88
N MET A 333 7.07 23.23 0.73
CA MET A 333 6.64 24.60 0.51
C MET A 333 5.23 24.89 1.03
N TYR A 334 4.38 23.85 1.18
CA TYR A 334 2.98 23.97 1.60
C TYR A 334 2.74 23.57 3.07
N THR A 335 3.73 22.99 3.74
CA THR A 335 3.62 22.50 5.14
C THR A 335 4.41 23.36 6.15
N LYS A 336 4.75 24.61 5.79
CA LYS A 336 5.38 25.57 6.69
C LYS A 336 4.36 26.29 7.54
#